data_398847472ac5519bf0d719a8924da011
#
_entry.id   398847472ac5519bf0d719a8924da011
#
_cell.length_a   1.000
_cell.length_b   1.000
_cell.length_c   1.000
_cell.angle_alpha   90.00
_cell.angle_beta   90.00
_cell.angle_gamma   90.00
#
_symmetry.space_group_name_H-M   'P 1'
#
loop_
_entity.id
_entity.type
_entity.pdbx_description
1 polymer ?
#
loop_
_entity_poly.entity_id
_entity_poly.type
_entity_poly.pdbx_seq_one_letter_code
_entity_poly.pdbx_strand_id
1 'polypeptide(L)'
;SLHRSCSIGHDDWWIMNSEVTPELFASMPDADGRFGRFGGKFVAETLMSALSDLETLYSRLRDDAAFQQEFDQDLAHYVGRPSPLYEASRLSDAIGGGRILLKREDLNHTGAHKVNNTIGQALLAKYMGKKRVIAETGAGQHGVASATVAARLGLECHVFMGEEDIRRQSLNVYRMKLLGAQVVSVT
;
A
#
# COMPACT_ATOMS: atom_id res chain seq x y z
N SER A 1 40.91 12.39 -0.30
CA SER A 1 40.37 11.72 -1.49
C SER A 1 40.49 10.23 -1.33
N LEU A 2 39.41 9.54 -1.01
CA LEU A 2 39.29 8.09 -1.05
C LEU A 2 37.91 7.76 -1.63
N HIS A 3 37.83 7.75 -2.95
CA HIS A 3 36.76 7.05 -3.66
C HIS A 3 37.03 5.55 -3.54
N ARG A 4 36.32 4.85 -2.67
CA ARG A 4 36.15 3.41 -2.79
C ARG A 4 34.98 3.17 -3.72
N SER A 5 35.25 2.86 -4.98
CA SER A 5 34.28 2.26 -5.88
C SER A 5 33.96 0.86 -5.35
N CYS A 6 32.73 0.67 -4.87
CA CYS A 6 32.22 -0.66 -4.58
C CYS A 6 31.85 -1.28 -5.96
N SER A 7 32.83 -1.96 -6.58
CA SER A 7 32.57 -2.83 -7.73
C SER A 7 32.00 -4.14 -7.16
N ILE A 8 30.68 -4.32 -7.25
CA ILE A 8 30.07 -5.65 -7.11
C ILE A 8 30.57 -6.44 -8.32
N GLY A 9 31.40 -7.46 -8.09
CA GLY A 9 31.95 -8.30 -9.13
C GLY A 9 30.83 -8.98 -9.92
N HIS A 10 31.06 -9.14 -11.23
CA HIS A 10 30.10 -9.81 -12.15
C HIS A 10 29.77 -11.24 -11.69
N ASP A 11 30.62 -11.86 -10.87
CA ASP A 11 30.48 -13.22 -10.36
C ASP A 11 29.54 -13.29 -9.14
N ASP A 12 29.39 -12.20 -8.38
CA ASP A 12 28.48 -12.16 -7.22
C ASP A 12 27.00 -12.17 -7.64
N TRP A 13 26.70 -11.73 -8.85
CA TRP A 13 25.35 -11.71 -9.40
C TRP A 13 24.82 -13.13 -9.69
N TRP A 14 25.68 -14.05 -10.13
CA TRP A 14 25.33 -15.44 -10.44
C TRP A 14 25.15 -16.29 -9.17
N ILE A 15 25.90 -15.99 -8.11
CA ILE A 15 25.77 -16.66 -6.81
C ILE A 15 24.42 -16.30 -6.15
N MET A 16 23.91 -15.09 -6.38
CA MET A 16 22.59 -14.67 -5.90
C MET A 16 21.42 -15.37 -6.63
N ASN A 17 21.60 -15.79 -7.88
CA ASN A 17 20.57 -16.42 -8.69
C ASN A 17 20.55 -17.98 -8.59
N SER A 18 21.59 -18.60 -8.10
CA SER A 18 21.67 -20.07 -8.04
C SER A 18 20.94 -20.70 -6.85
N GLU A 19 20.55 -19.89 -5.85
CA GLU A 19 19.83 -20.36 -4.67
C GLU A 19 18.32 -20.17 -4.70
N VAL A 20 17.78 -19.44 -5.70
CA VAL A 20 16.34 -19.14 -5.79
C VAL A 20 15.73 -19.90 -6.96
N THR A 21 15.14 -21.05 -6.66
CA THR A 21 14.33 -21.78 -7.64
C THR A 21 12.91 -21.19 -7.71
N PRO A 22 12.16 -21.39 -8.81
CA PRO A 22 10.77 -20.96 -8.89
C PRO A 22 9.91 -21.51 -7.75
N GLU A 23 10.15 -22.75 -7.31
CA GLU A 23 9.44 -23.42 -6.21
C GLU A 23 9.77 -22.76 -4.87
N LEU A 24 11.05 -22.44 -4.63
CA LEU A 24 11.47 -21.72 -3.43
C LEU A 24 10.87 -20.32 -3.38
N PHE A 25 10.85 -19.63 -4.52
CA PHE A 25 10.23 -18.30 -4.61
C PHE A 25 8.72 -18.34 -4.34
N ALA A 26 8.02 -19.38 -4.80
CA ALA A 26 6.59 -19.58 -4.57
C ALA A 26 6.23 -19.87 -3.10
N SER A 27 7.20 -20.37 -2.31
CA SER A 27 7.03 -20.64 -0.87
C SER A 27 7.43 -19.48 0.04
N MET A 28 7.91 -18.37 -0.53
CA MET A 28 8.35 -17.20 0.24
C MET A 28 7.20 -16.17 0.42
N PRO A 29 7.24 -15.37 1.51
CA PRO A 29 8.21 -15.44 2.61
C PRO A 29 8.02 -16.68 3.48
N ASP A 30 9.09 -17.10 4.17
CA ASP A 30 9.01 -18.14 5.20
C ASP A 30 8.23 -17.66 6.45
N ALA A 31 8.11 -18.53 7.46
CA ALA A 31 7.36 -18.21 8.68
C ALA A 31 7.93 -17.01 9.46
N ASP A 32 9.21 -16.69 9.27
CA ASP A 32 9.88 -15.55 9.90
C ASP A 32 9.81 -14.27 9.04
N GLY A 33 9.12 -14.31 7.90
CA GLY A 33 9.01 -13.19 6.96
C GLY A 33 10.28 -12.97 6.15
N ARG A 34 11.03 -14.02 5.87
CA ARG A 34 12.30 -13.94 5.13
C ARG A 34 12.16 -14.47 3.71
N PHE A 35 12.94 -13.89 2.83
CA PHE A 35 13.16 -14.30 1.44
C PHE A 35 14.61 -14.78 1.33
N GLY A 36 14.89 -16.01 1.79
CA GLY A 36 16.23 -16.54 1.97
C GLY A 36 17.00 -15.71 3.03
N ARG A 37 18.15 -15.14 2.63
CA ARG A 37 18.95 -14.25 3.52
C ARG A 37 18.39 -12.84 3.69
N PHE A 38 17.36 -12.47 2.93
CA PHE A 38 16.76 -11.14 2.94
C PHE A 38 15.45 -11.13 3.74
N GLY A 39 15.02 -9.95 4.15
CA GLY A 39 13.76 -9.78 4.88
C GLY A 39 13.92 -10.02 6.38
N GLY A 40 12.81 -10.22 7.05
CA GLY A 40 12.68 -10.29 8.51
C GLY A 40 11.94 -9.11 9.09
N LYS A 41 11.88 -9.02 10.43
CA LYS A 41 11.13 -7.99 11.17
C LYS A 41 12.12 -7.10 11.92
N PHE A 42 12.32 -5.88 11.40
CA PHE A 42 13.26 -4.90 11.96
C PHE A 42 12.49 -3.64 12.39
N VAL A 43 11.86 -3.72 13.55
CA VAL A 43 11.08 -2.63 14.15
C VAL A 43 11.48 -2.44 15.60
N ALA A 44 11.06 -1.30 16.18
CA ALA A 44 11.24 -1.06 17.61
C ALA A 44 10.58 -2.19 18.43
N GLU A 45 11.24 -2.63 19.48
CA GLU A 45 10.79 -3.75 20.34
C GLU A 45 9.37 -3.53 20.89
N THR A 46 9.02 -2.28 21.16
CA THR A 46 7.68 -1.87 21.60
C THR A 46 6.56 -2.17 20.60
N LEU A 47 6.89 -2.38 19.32
CA LEU A 47 5.92 -2.69 18.25
C LEU A 47 5.78 -4.20 17.99
N MET A 48 6.65 -5.03 18.55
CA MET A 48 6.68 -6.46 18.26
C MET A 48 5.38 -7.16 18.64
N SER A 49 4.80 -6.84 19.78
CA SER A 49 3.51 -7.43 20.21
C SER A 49 2.39 -7.09 19.23
N ALA A 50 2.26 -5.82 18.84
CA ALA A 50 1.23 -5.38 17.90
C ALA A 50 1.38 -6.03 16.51
N LEU A 51 2.62 -6.24 16.06
CA LEU A 51 2.89 -6.94 14.80
C LEU A 51 2.57 -8.43 14.89
N SER A 52 2.85 -9.08 16.03
CA SER A 52 2.49 -10.48 16.25
C SER A 52 0.98 -10.69 16.26
N ASP A 53 0.23 -9.79 16.88
CA ASP A 53 -1.23 -9.80 16.86
C ASP A 53 -1.78 -9.66 15.43
N LEU A 54 -1.22 -8.73 14.66
CA LEU A 54 -1.58 -8.51 13.26
C LEU A 54 -1.27 -9.75 12.40
N GLU A 55 -0.09 -10.34 12.56
CA GLU A 55 0.32 -11.53 11.83
C GLU A 55 -0.58 -12.72 12.10
N THR A 56 -0.91 -12.93 13.37
CA THR A 56 -1.84 -13.99 13.80
C THR A 56 -3.22 -13.80 13.18
N LEU A 57 -3.74 -12.59 13.22
CA LEU A 57 -5.04 -12.28 12.60
C LEU A 57 -4.98 -12.44 11.09
N TYR A 58 -3.97 -11.88 10.44
CA TYR A 58 -3.81 -11.95 8.98
C TYR A 58 -3.72 -13.40 8.49
N SER A 59 -2.91 -14.25 9.16
CA SER A 59 -2.77 -15.67 8.82
C SER A 59 -4.11 -16.43 8.88
N ARG A 60 -5.00 -16.04 9.77
CA ARG A 60 -6.35 -16.59 9.86
C ARG A 60 -7.28 -16.05 8.79
N LEU A 61 -7.26 -14.73 8.56
CA LEU A 61 -8.23 -14.06 7.70
C LEU A 61 -7.91 -14.19 6.21
N ARG A 62 -6.64 -14.36 5.83
CA ARG A 62 -6.26 -14.45 4.41
C ARG A 62 -6.98 -15.58 3.66
N ASP A 63 -7.32 -16.66 4.36
CA ASP A 63 -8.00 -17.84 3.81
C ASP A 63 -9.46 -17.95 4.31
N ASP A 64 -9.96 -16.97 5.06
CA ASP A 64 -11.33 -16.91 5.54
C ASP A 64 -12.28 -16.42 4.46
N ALA A 65 -13.25 -17.25 4.08
CA ALA A 65 -14.15 -16.96 2.97
C ALA A 65 -15.04 -15.73 3.20
N ALA A 66 -15.46 -15.47 4.44
CA ALA A 66 -16.31 -14.32 4.76
C ALA A 66 -15.52 -13.01 4.67
N PHE A 67 -14.28 -13.00 5.17
CA PHE A 67 -13.38 -11.86 5.04
C PHE A 67 -13.05 -11.57 3.57
N GLN A 68 -12.71 -12.60 2.79
CA GLN A 68 -12.42 -12.44 1.36
C GLN A 68 -13.64 -11.92 0.60
N GLN A 69 -14.82 -12.40 0.90
CA GLN A 69 -16.05 -11.90 0.28
C GLN A 69 -16.32 -10.43 0.62
N GLU A 70 -16.16 -10.00 1.89
CA GLU A 70 -16.29 -8.59 2.29
C GLU A 70 -15.27 -7.72 1.55
N PHE A 71 -14.02 -8.17 1.48
CA PHE A 71 -12.95 -7.46 0.79
C PHE A 71 -13.20 -7.33 -0.71
N ASP A 72 -13.60 -8.41 -1.39
CA ASP A 72 -13.89 -8.42 -2.82
C ASP A 72 -15.11 -7.55 -3.16
N GLN A 73 -16.15 -7.56 -2.32
CA GLN A 73 -17.30 -6.67 -2.47
C GLN A 73 -16.88 -5.20 -2.35
N ASP A 74 -16.03 -4.87 -1.39
CA ASP A 74 -15.52 -3.50 -1.24
C ASP A 74 -14.63 -3.11 -2.41
N LEU A 75 -13.77 -3.99 -2.90
CA LEU A 75 -12.97 -3.73 -4.10
C LEU A 75 -13.84 -3.48 -5.33
N ALA A 76 -14.86 -4.32 -5.55
CA ALA A 76 -15.71 -4.22 -6.73
C ALA A 76 -16.67 -3.01 -6.67
N HIS A 77 -17.36 -2.81 -5.55
CA HIS A 77 -18.51 -1.89 -5.49
C HIS A 77 -18.19 -0.55 -4.82
N TYR A 78 -17.14 -0.47 -4.01
CA TYR A 78 -16.72 0.78 -3.38
C TYR A 78 -15.48 1.38 -4.02
N VAL A 79 -14.46 0.56 -4.28
CA VAL A 79 -13.20 1.02 -4.88
C VAL A 79 -13.32 1.16 -6.40
N GLY A 80 -14.06 0.25 -7.07
CA GLY A 80 -14.21 0.24 -8.53
C GLY A 80 -13.18 -0.66 -9.23
N ARG A 81 -12.79 -1.77 -8.59
CA ARG A 81 -11.86 -2.76 -9.16
C ARG A 81 -12.60 -3.91 -9.85
N PRO A 82 -12.03 -4.50 -10.91
CA PRO A 82 -10.79 -4.11 -11.58
C PRO A 82 -10.94 -2.81 -12.39
N SER A 83 -9.95 -1.92 -12.29
CA SER A 83 -9.94 -0.71 -13.11
C SER A 83 -9.73 -1.05 -14.59
N PRO A 84 -10.33 -0.29 -15.53
CA PRO A 84 -10.23 -0.56 -16.95
C PRO A 84 -8.81 -0.47 -17.50
N LEU A 85 -8.57 -1.23 -18.56
CA LEU A 85 -7.42 -1.03 -19.43
C LEU A 85 -7.90 -0.30 -20.68
N TYR A 86 -7.39 0.92 -20.92
CA TYR A 86 -7.79 1.81 -21.99
C TYR A 86 -6.68 1.96 -23.03
N GLU A 87 -6.98 1.76 -24.31
CA GLU A 87 -6.05 2.00 -25.40
C GLU A 87 -6.07 3.48 -25.80
N ALA A 88 -4.91 4.14 -25.65
CA ALA A 88 -4.71 5.52 -26.07
C ALA A 88 -4.32 5.59 -27.54
N SER A 89 -5.25 5.28 -28.45
CA SER A 89 -4.98 5.10 -29.91
C SER A 89 -4.34 6.34 -30.53
N ARG A 90 -4.89 7.53 -30.29
CA ARG A 90 -4.33 8.78 -30.80
C ARG A 90 -2.89 9.05 -30.34
N LEU A 91 -2.57 8.67 -29.09
CA LEU A 91 -1.22 8.81 -28.56
C LEU A 91 -0.28 7.77 -29.20
N SER A 92 -0.75 6.54 -29.37
CA SER A 92 -0.02 5.48 -30.08
C SER A 92 0.31 5.88 -31.50
N ASP A 93 -0.67 6.43 -32.24
CA ASP A 93 -0.50 6.90 -33.61
C ASP A 93 0.49 8.08 -33.68
N ALA A 94 0.38 9.03 -32.75
CA ALA A 94 1.25 10.22 -32.74
C ALA A 94 2.73 9.90 -32.48
N ILE A 95 2.99 8.83 -31.69
CA ILE A 95 4.36 8.38 -31.39
C ILE A 95 4.90 7.48 -32.50
N GLY A 96 4.04 6.82 -33.28
CA GLY A 96 4.43 5.96 -34.39
C GLY A 96 5.18 4.70 -33.97
N GLY A 97 4.90 4.17 -32.78
CA GLY A 97 5.59 3.02 -32.19
C GLY A 97 4.65 1.94 -31.67
N GLY A 98 4.84 1.51 -30.46
CA GLY A 98 4.02 0.49 -29.81
C GLY A 98 2.64 1.00 -29.36
N ARG A 99 1.73 0.07 -29.10
CA ARG A 99 0.41 0.38 -28.53
C ARG A 99 0.58 0.87 -27.08
N ILE A 100 -0.03 2.01 -26.76
CA ILE A 100 -0.02 2.58 -25.42
C ILE A 100 -1.34 2.23 -24.74
N LEU A 101 -1.23 1.48 -23.65
CA LEU A 101 -2.35 1.05 -22.84
C LEU A 101 -2.27 1.71 -21.46
N LEU A 102 -3.35 2.34 -21.03
CA LEU A 102 -3.45 3.01 -19.73
C LEU A 102 -4.25 2.13 -18.77
N LYS A 103 -3.61 1.69 -17.68
CA LYS A 103 -4.33 1.10 -16.55
C LYS A 103 -4.96 2.23 -15.74
N ARG A 104 -6.27 2.36 -15.80
CA ARG A 104 -7.03 3.53 -15.36
C ARG A 104 -7.29 3.51 -13.84
N GLU A 105 -6.22 3.55 -13.03
CA GLU A 105 -6.32 3.65 -11.57
C GLU A 105 -6.85 5.02 -11.09
N ASP A 106 -6.87 6.00 -11.95
CA ASP A 106 -7.51 7.30 -11.76
C ASP A 106 -9.05 7.20 -11.63
N LEU A 107 -9.65 6.11 -12.12
CA LEU A 107 -11.09 5.85 -12.01
C LEU A 107 -11.48 5.16 -10.71
N ASN A 108 -10.52 4.74 -9.90
CA ASN A 108 -10.82 4.23 -8.58
C ASN A 108 -11.45 5.33 -7.71
N HIS A 109 -12.26 4.93 -6.74
CA HIS A 109 -12.73 5.84 -5.70
C HIS A 109 -11.55 6.58 -5.07
N THR A 110 -11.60 7.84 -4.80
CA THR A 110 -10.50 8.75 -4.43
C THR A 110 -9.67 9.30 -5.61
N GLY A 111 -9.78 8.75 -6.81
CA GLY A 111 -9.04 9.20 -7.99
C GLY A 111 -7.59 8.71 -8.07
N ALA A 112 -7.22 7.67 -7.30
CA ALA A 112 -5.86 7.12 -7.27
C ALA A 112 -5.83 5.67 -6.78
N HIS A 113 -4.68 5.02 -6.94
CA HIS A 113 -4.47 3.61 -6.58
C HIS A 113 -4.39 3.32 -5.07
N LYS A 114 -4.17 4.30 -4.23
CA LYS A 114 -3.92 4.10 -2.79
C LYS A 114 -5.09 3.45 -2.05
N VAL A 115 -6.32 3.65 -2.49
CA VAL A 115 -7.50 3.04 -1.90
C VAL A 115 -7.47 1.51 -1.99
N ASN A 116 -6.77 0.93 -2.98
CA ASN A 116 -6.65 -0.52 -3.16
C ASN A 116 -6.04 -1.22 -1.95
N ASN A 117 -5.00 -0.62 -1.36
CA ASN A 117 -4.37 -1.20 -0.19
C ASN A 117 -5.01 -0.73 1.12
N THR A 118 -5.46 0.52 1.20
CA THR A 118 -6.02 1.05 2.45
C THR A 118 -7.33 0.37 2.83
N ILE A 119 -8.13 -0.10 1.86
CA ILE A 119 -9.37 -0.82 2.18
C ILE A 119 -9.09 -2.14 2.90
N GLY A 120 -8.13 -2.94 2.43
CA GLY A 120 -7.75 -4.19 3.09
C GLY A 120 -7.10 -3.96 4.46
N GLN A 121 -6.23 -2.96 4.58
CA GLN A 121 -5.60 -2.61 5.86
C GLN A 121 -6.63 -2.13 6.89
N ALA A 122 -7.61 -1.32 6.47
CA ALA A 122 -8.65 -0.83 7.36
C ALA A 122 -9.62 -1.94 7.79
N LEU A 123 -9.93 -2.90 6.89
CA LEU A 123 -10.68 -4.10 7.26
C LEU A 123 -9.93 -4.92 8.32
N LEU A 124 -8.63 -5.16 8.14
CA LEU A 124 -7.82 -5.83 9.16
C LEU A 124 -7.86 -5.09 10.50
N ALA A 125 -7.70 -3.76 10.49
CA ALA A 125 -7.80 -2.94 11.70
C ALA A 125 -9.18 -3.08 12.38
N LYS A 126 -10.27 -3.11 11.60
CA LYS A 126 -11.63 -3.35 12.10
C LYS A 126 -11.74 -4.73 12.76
N TYR A 127 -11.24 -5.79 12.10
CA TYR A 127 -11.24 -7.16 12.65
C TYR A 127 -10.33 -7.34 13.87
N MET A 128 -9.29 -6.49 14.00
CA MET A 128 -8.48 -6.37 15.23
C MET A 128 -9.21 -5.64 16.37
N GLY A 129 -10.40 -5.11 16.13
CA GLY A 129 -11.13 -4.29 17.11
C GLY A 129 -10.54 -2.91 17.36
N LYS A 130 -9.67 -2.44 16.46
CA LYS A 130 -9.09 -1.09 16.55
C LYS A 130 -10.18 -0.04 16.34
N LYS A 131 -10.07 1.07 17.04
CA LYS A 131 -11.02 2.19 16.94
C LYS A 131 -10.48 3.33 16.09
N ARG A 132 -9.17 3.36 15.90
CA ARG A 132 -8.47 4.43 15.21
C ARG A 132 -7.38 3.87 14.32
N VAL A 133 -7.21 4.52 13.16
CA VAL A 133 -6.09 4.32 12.25
C VAL A 133 -5.26 5.59 12.15
N ILE A 134 -3.98 5.42 11.92
CA ILE A 134 -3.06 6.52 11.65
C ILE A 134 -2.45 6.34 10.27
N ALA A 135 -2.16 7.44 9.60
CA ALA A 135 -1.45 7.44 8.34
C ALA A 135 -0.44 8.58 8.30
N GLU A 136 0.67 8.36 7.61
CA GLU A 136 1.58 9.40 7.16
C GLU A 136 1.29 9.69 5.68
N THR A 137 1.45 10.93 5.26
CA THR A 137 1.28 11.30 3.86
C THR A 137 2.12 12.54 3.51
N GLY A 138 2.77 12.52 2.35
CA GLY A 138 3.40 13.69 1.75
C GLY A 138 2.44 14.36 0.76
N ALA A 139 2.29 13.82 -0.45
CA ALA A 139 1.41 14.39 -1.50
C ALA A 139 -0.11 14.35 -1.18
N GLY A 140 -0.52 13.72 -0.09
CA GLY A 140 -1.89 13.68 0.39
C GLY A 140 -2.73 12.53 -0.12
N GLN A 141 -2.33 11.79 -1.15
CA GLN A 141 -3.15 10.71 -1.72
C GLN A 141 -3.38 9.55 -0.74
N HIS A 142 -2.34 9.15 0.01
CA HIS A 142 -2.48 8.09 1.01
C HIS A 142 -3.36 8.55 2.18
N GLY A 143 -3.19 9.80 2.62
CA GLY A 143 -4.04 10.40 3.66
C GLY A 143 -5.51 10.45 3.26
N VAL A 144 -5.82 10.88 2.03
CA VAL A 144 -7.20 10.88 1.51
C VAL A 144 -7.76 9.46 1.45
N ALA A 145 -7.00 8.48 0.96
CA ALA A 145 -7.45 7.10 0.89
C ALA A 145 -7.70 6.52 2.30
N SER A 146 -6.81 6.78 3.26
CA SER A 146 -6.97 6.35 4.65
C SER A 146 -8.19 6.99 5.32
N ALA A 147 -8.39 8.29 5.14
CA ALA A 147 -9.56 9.00 5.63
C ALA A 147 -10.86 8.45 5.03
N THR A 148 -10.84 8.13 3.73
CA THR A 148 -12.00 7.59 3.01
C THR A 148 -12.43 6.23 3.57
N VAL A 149 -11.49 5.29 3.73
CA VAL A 149 -11.81 3.96 4.24
C VAL A 149 -12.14 3.98 5.73
N ALA A 150 -11.51 4.86 6.51
CA ALA A 150 -11.84 5.06 7.91
C ALA A 150 -13.27 5.56 8.09
N ALA A 151 -13.69 6.57 7.30
CA ALA A 151 -15.07 7.07 7.29
C ALA A 151 -16.06 5.96 6.92
N ARG A 152 -15.77 5.14 5.90
CA ARG A 152 -16.60 4.00 5.51
C ARG A 152 -16.78 2.99 6.64
N LEU A 153 -15.71 2.69 7.38
CA LEU A 153 -15.70 1.61 8.40
C LEU A 153 -15.98 2.11 9.82
N GLY A 154 -16.27 3.41 9.99
CA GLY A 154 -16.56 4.01 11.30
C GLY A 154 -15.33 4.07 12.22
N LEU A 155 -14.14 4.24 11.65
CA LEU A 155 -12.89 4.36 12.39
C LEU A 155 -12.47 5.83 12.50
N GLU A 156 -11.88 6.22 13.62
CA GLU A 156 -11.17 7.51 13.71
C GLU A 156 -9.93 7.47 12.81
N CYS A 157 -9.60 8.60 12.18
CA CYS A 157 -8.43 8.70 11.31
C CYS A 157 -7.59 9.92 11.67
N HIS A 158 -6.31 9.69 11.98
CA HIS A 158 -5.33 10.75 12.20
C HIS A 158 -4.26 10.66 11.11
N VAL A 159 -4.09 11.74 10.36
CA VAL A 159 -3.12 11.82 9.26
C VAL A 159 -2.02 12.79 9.62
N PHE A 160 -0.79 12.30 9.70
CA PHE A 160 0.40 13.09 9.94
C PHE A 160 0.99 13.56 8.61
N MET A 161 1.21 14.86 8.49
CA MET A 161 1.63 15.47 7.23
C MET A 161 2.60 16.62 7.51
N GLY A 162 3.68 16.72 6.73
CA GLY A 162 4.63 17.81 6.85
C GLY A 162 3.97 19.18 6.63
N GLU A 163 4.38 20.20 7.36
CA GLU A 163 3.79 21.55 7.29
C GLU A 163 3.82 22.13 5.87
N GLU A 164 4.94 21.97 5.18
CA GLU A 164 5.09 22.42 3.79
C GLU A 164 4.13 21.69 2.84
N ASP A 165 3.95 20.38 3.03
CA ASP A 165 3.02 19.59 2.23
C ASP A 165 1.56 19.96 2.51
N ILE A 166 1.20 20.25 3.77
CA ILE A 166 -0.12 20.77 4.14
C ILE A 166 -0.45 22.03 3.34
N ARG A 167 0.53 22.94 3.23
CA ARG A 167 0.37 24.19 2.48
C ARG A 167 0.20 23.92 0.98
N ARG A 168 1.06 23.07 0.39
CA ARG A 168 1.06 22.75 -1.05
C ARG A 168 -0.15 21.94 -1.47
N GLN A 169 -0.62 21.06 -0.60
CA GLN A 169 -1.67 20.08 -0.88
C GLN A 169 -3.00 20.43 -0.16
N SER A 170 -3.31 21.70 -0.07
CA SER A 170 -4.47 22.22 0.67
C SER A 170 -5.79 21.57 0.27
N LEU A 171 -5.97 21.22 -1.03
CA LEU A 171 -7.14 20.52 -1.52
C LEU A 171 -7.27 19.10 -0.93
N ASN A 172 -6.17 18.36 -0.83
CA ASN A 172 -6.18 17.04 -0.21
C ASN A 172 -6.41 17.14 1.31
N VAL A 173 -5.84 18.16 1.95
CA VAL A 173 -6.11 18.46 3.38
C VAL A 173 -7.60 18.74 3.60
N TYR A 174 -8.21 19.53 2.73
CA TYR A 174 -9.65 19.80 2.79
C TYR A 174 -10.46 18.51 2.64
N ARG A 175 -10.14 17.66 1.67
CA ARG A 175 -10.81 16.35 1.48
C ARG A 175 -10.70 15.45 2.70
N MET A 176 -9.52 15.35 3.32
CA MET A 176 -9.30 14.56 4.55
C MET A 176 -10.18 15.07 5.69
N LYS A 177 -10.22 16.40 5.90
CA LYS A 177 -11.06 17.02 6.93
C LYS A 177 -12.56 16.82 6.66
N LEU A 178 -12.99 16.93 5.41
CA LEU A 178 -14.39 16.69 5.02
C LEU A 178 -14.81 15.24 5.32
N LEU A 179 -13.88 14.28 5.21
CA LEU A 179 -14.08 12.87 5.57
C LEU A 179 -13.99 12.59 7.07
N GLY A 180 -13.80 13.62 7.88
CA GLY A 180 -13.73 13.49 9.35
C GLY A 180 -12.35 13.15 9.90
N ALA A 181 -11.30 13.13 9.07
CA ALA A 181 -9.97 12.87 9.56
C ALA A 181 -9.33 14.10 10.22
N GLN A 182 -8.53 13.86 11.25
CA GLN A 182 -7.64 14.84 11.84
C GLN A 182 -6.33 14.91 11.05
N VAL A 183 -5.98 16.10 10.53
CA VAL A 183 -4.68 16.31 9.90
C VAL A 183 -3.77 16.99 10.91
N VAL A 184 -2.69 16.30 11.25
CA VAL A 184 -1.70 16.72 12.25
C VAL A 184 -0.45 17.20 11.52
N SER A 185 -0.08 18.46 11.75
CA SER A 185 1.15 19.02 11.17
C SER A 185 2.38 18.46 11.88
N VAL A 186 3.38 18.11 11.10
CA VAL A 186 4.70 17.68 11.57
C VAL A 186 5.74 18.68 11.04
N THR A 187 6.54 19.23 11.93
CA THR A 187 7.66 20.16 11.62
C THR A 187 8.96 19.40 11.44
#